data_833d464a1d66808dd61fcedceb8818db
#
_entry.id   833d464a1d66808dd61fcedceb8818db
#
_cell.length_a   1.000
_cell.length_b   1.000
_cell.length_c   1.000
_cell.angle_alpha   90.00
_cell.angle_beta   90.00
_cell.angle_gamma   90.00
#
_symmetry.space_group_name_H-M   'P 1'
#
loop_
_entity.id
_entity.type
_entity.pdbx_description
1 polymer ?
#
loop_
_entity_poly.entity_id
_entity_poly.type
_entity_poly.pdbx_seq_one_letter_code
_entity_poly.pdbx_strand_id
1 'polypeptide(L)'
;MTRVFIANAKTEERSALRLMLLNLDLEVVGDASDWETTLVKAPATNFNLLLVDWDLLPANAVTSLSAMRQACSNAIIVVLTSYLDAHQQAAQSAGADAFISKGEIPNRLADHLLAISRNLNSYETTRSKNESESIPRSIL
;
A
#
# COMPACT_ATOMS: atom_id res chain seq x y z
N MET A 1 6.56 12.38 5.83
CA MET A 1 6.19 12.20 4.41
C MET A 1 5.89 10.74 4.12
N THR A 2 4.86 10.48 3.34
CA THR A 2 4.47 9.11 3.01
C THR A 2 5.43 8.52 1.98
N ARG A 3 6.00 7.39 2.29
CA ARG A 3 6.95 6.67 1.44
C ARG A 3 6.25 5.45 0.83
N VAL A 4 6.13 5.42 -0.49
CA VAL A 4 5.34 4.43 -1.21
C VAL A 4 6.23 3.45 -1.96
N PHE A 5 5.97 2.17 -1.80
CA PHE A 5 6.54 1.13 -2.65
C PHE A 5 5.48 0.62 -3.61
N ILE A 6 5.80 0.56 -4.90
CA ILE A 6 4.86 0.14 -5.94
C ILE A 6 5.19 -1.27 -6.41
N ALA A 7 4.25 -2.19 -6.26
CA ALA A 7 4.38 -3.57 -6.74
C ALA A 7 3.35 -3.81 -7.84
N ASN A 8 3.80 -3.83 -9.10
CA ASN A 8 2.93 -3.96 -10.27
C ASN A 8 3.73 -4.54 -11.43
N ALA A 9 3.18 -5.56 -12.09
CA ALA A 9 3.88 -6.26 -13.17
C ALA A 9 3.99 -5.44 -14.45
N LYS A 10 3.11 -4.46 -14.65
CA LYS A 10 3.05 -3.70 -15.91
C LYS A 10 3.85 -2.40 -15.80
N THR A 11 4.85 -2.26 -16.66
CA THR A 11 5.71 -1.08 -16.66
C THR A 11 4.92 0.21 -16.85
N GLU A 12 3.95 0.20 -17.74
CA GLU A 12 3.13 1.39 -18.02
C GLU A 12 2.32 1.83 -16.81
N GLU A 13 1.75 0.86 -16.10
CA GLU A 13 1.00 1.17 -14.88
C GLU A 13 1.92 1.70 -13.78
N ARG A 14 3.11 1.10 -13.62
CA ARG A 14 4.07 1.61 -12.64
C ARG A 14 4.47 3.04 -12.93
N SER A 15 4.74 3.35 -14.20
CA SER A 15 5.12 4.69 -14.61
C SER A 15 4.00 5.71 -14.37
N ALA A 16 2.76 5.33 -14.67
CA ALA A 16 1.61 6.19 -14.45
C ALA A 16 1.39 6.45 -12.96
N LEU A 17 1.54 5.41 -12.13
CA LEU A 17 1.40 5.55 -10.68
C LEU A 17 2.50 6.45 -10.10
N ARG A 18 3.75 6.29 -10.56
CA ARG A 18 4.84 7.16 -10.12
C ARG A 18 4.54 8.62 -10.39
N LEU A 19 4.07 8.91 -11.60
CA LEU A 19 3.76 10.29 -11.99
C LEU A 19 2.63 10.86 -11.14
N MET A 20 1.59 10.08 -10.92
CA MET A 20 0.47 10.50 -10.07
C MET A 20 0.92 10.77 -8.64
N LEU A 21 1.71 9.87 -8.06
CA LEU A 21 2.18 10.00 -6.70
C LEU A 21 3.10 11.21 -6.53
N LEU A 22 3.93 11.47 -7.53
CA LEU A 22 4.80 12.66 -7.54
C LEU A 22 3.95 13.94 -7.48
N ASN A 23 2.86 13.99 -8.24
CA ASN A 23 1.97 15.15 -8.24
C ASN A 23 1.22 15.32 -6.92
N LEU A 24 1.14 14.27 -6.10
CA LEU A 24 0.51 14.30 -4.78
C LEU A 24 1.49 14.56 -3.65
N ASP A 25 2.74 14.84 -3.98
CA ASP A 25 3.83 15.02 -3.00
C ASP A 25 4.06 13.76 -2.14
N LEU A 26 3.87 12.59 -2.74
CA LEU A 26 4.19 11.32 -2.11
C LEU A 26 5.50 10.79 -2.67
N GLU A 27 6.37 10.30 -1.79
CA GLU A 27 7.67 9.82 -2.19
C GLU A 27 7.62 8.36 -2.61
N VAL A 28 8.03 8.05 -3.84
CA VAL A 28 8.17 6.66 -4.29
C VAL A 28 9.57 6.20 -3.95
N VAL A 29 9.68 5.25 -3.02
CA VAL A 29 10.98 4.77 -2.54
C VAL A 29 11.47 3.53 -3.26
N GLY A 30 10.63 2.92 -4.09
CA GLY A 30 11.02 1.77 -4.89
C GLY A 30 9.84 1.15 -5.61
N ASP A 31 10.14 0.21 -6.51
CA ASP A 31 9.13 -0.56 -7.19
C ASP A 31 9.64 -1.96 -7.53
N ALA A 32 8.73 -2.85 -7.87
CA ALA A 32 9.05 -4.19 -8.31
C ALA A 32 7.99 -4.68 -9.29
N SER A 33 8.40 -5.57 -10.19
CA SER A 33 7.53 -6.13 -11.22
C SER A 33 7.05 -7.54 -10.93
N ASP A 34 7.50 -8.13 -9.82
CA ASP A 34 7.08 -9.45 -9.37
C ASP A 34 7.07 -9.52 -7.84
N TRP A 35 6.40 -10.55 -7.31
CA TRP A 35 6.22 -10.65 -5.87
C TRP A 35 7.50 -11.01 -5.13
N GLU A 36 8.32 -11.88 -5.70
CA GLU A 36 9.57 -12.28 -5.05
C GLU A 36 10.49 -11.08 -4.85
N THR A 37 10.61 -10.24 -5.87
CA THR A 37 11.40 -9.02 -5.78
C THR A 37 10.81 -8.06 -4.76
N THR A 38 9.48 -7.97 -4.70
CA THR A 38 8.80 -7.13 -3.71
C THR A 38 9.15 -7.56 -2.29
N LEU A 39 9.13 -8.86 -2.01
CA LEU A 39 9.42 -9.36 -0.66
C LEU A 39 10.85 -9.05 -0.22
N VAL A 40 11.79 -9.05 -1.16
CA VAL A 40 13.20 -8.78 -0.87
C VAL A 40 13.46 -7.27 -0.79
N LYS A 41 12.93 -6.54 -1.73
CA LYS A 41 13.27 -5.13 -1.93
C LYS A 41 12.52 -4.18 -1.03
N ALA A 42 11.22 -4.42 -0.86
CA ALA A 42 10.38 -3.48 -0.12
C ALA A 42 10.83 -3.28 1.33
N PRO A 43 11.09 -4.33 2.11
CA PRO A 43 11.51 -4.12 3.50
C PRO A 43 12.76 -3.27 3.66
N ALA A 44 13.64 -3.28 2.66
CA ALA A 44 14.89 -2.51 2.70
C ALA A 44 14.67 -1.02 2.41
N THR A 45 13.50 -0.62 1.89
CA THR A 45 13.24 0.76 1.50
C THR A 45 12.64 1.62 2.59
N ASN A 46 12.30 1.03 3.72
CA ASN A 46 11.66 1.74 4.83
C ASN A 46 10.36 2.44 4.40
N PHE A 47 9.57 1.77 3.57
CA PHE A 47 8.29 2.29 3.10
C PHE A 47 7.25 2.26 4.22
N ASN A 48 6.22 3.10 4.12
CA ASN A 48 5.07 3.04 5.03
C ASN A 48 3.74 2.80 4.32
N LEU A 49 3.75 2.75 2.97
CA LEU A 49 2.59 2.40 2.19
C LEU A 49 3.00 1.51 1.02
N LEU A 50 2.39 0.32 0.93
CA LEU A 50 2.58 -0.59 -0.19
C LEU A 50 1.37 -0.51 -1.10
N LEU A 51 1.61 -0.19 -2.36
CA LEU A 51 0.59 -0.15 -3.39
C LEU A 51 0.81 -1.35 -4.28
N VAL A 52 0.00 -2.41 -4.12
CA VAL A 52 0.21 -3.69 -4.79
C VAL A 52 -0.96 -4.01 -5.71
N ASP A 53 -0.63 -4.41 -6.94
CA ASP A 53 -1.61 -4.89 -7.91
C ASP A 53 -1.97 -6.35 -7.59
N TRP A 54 -3.27 -6.65 -7.54
CA TRP A 54 -3.73 -8.00 -7.28
C TRP A 54 -3.14 -9.03 -8.25
N ASP A 55 -3.01 -8.66 -9.52
CA ASP A 55 -2.51 -9.58 -10.56
C ASP A 55 -1.04 -9.92 -10.39
N LEU A 56 -0.31 -9.15 -9.61
CA LEU A 56 1.10 -9.46 -9.30
C LEU A 56 1.22 -10.56 -8.25
N LEU A 57 0.21 -10.71 -7.41
CA LEU A 57 0.26 -11.66 -6.30
C LEU A 57 0.22 -13.11 -6.81
N PRO A 58 0.96 -14.02 -6.14
CA PRO A 58 0.86 -15.45 -6.46
C PRO A 58 -0.55 -16.00 -6.25
N ALA A 59 -0.78 -17.22 -6.71
CA ALA A 59 -2.09 -17.86 -6.60
C ALA A 59 -2.65 -17.86 -5.17
N ASN A 60 -1.77 -17.94 -4.17
CA ASN A 60 -2.19 -17.87 -2.77
C ASN A 60 -1.95 -16.44 -2.24
N ALA A 61 -2.82 -15.53 -2.66
CA ALA A 61 -2.71 -14.11 -2.31
C ALA A 61 -2.81 -13.87 -0.80
N VAL A 62 -3.64 -14.63 -0.10
CA VAL A 62 -3.80 -14.48 1.36
C VAL A 62 -2.48 -14.73 2.07
N THR A 63 -1.81 -15.83 1.74
CA THR A 63 -0.51 -16.14 2.33
C THR A 63 0.54 -15.09 1.99
N SER A 64 0.53 -14.64 0.74
CA SER A 64 1.50 -13.63 0.28
C SER A 64 1.35 -12.31 1.02
N LEU A 65 0.14 -11.80 1.13
CA LEU A 65 -0.12 -10.54 1.83
C LEU A 65 0.16 -10.67 3.33
N SER A 66 -0.16 -11.82 3.91
CA SER A 66 0.12 -12.08 5.33
C SER A 66 1.62 -12.07 5.60
N ALA A 67 2.42 -12.64 4.70
CA ALA A 67 3.87 -12.63 4.84
C ALA A 67 4.42 -11.19 4.81
N MET A 68 3.90 -10.37 3.93
CA MET A 68 4.31 -8.96 3.88
C MET A 68 3.89 -8.22 5.14
N ARG A 69 2.69 -8.48 5.65
CA ARG A 69 2.21 -7.89 6.89
C ARG A 69 3.11 -8.23 8.07
N GLN A 70 3.57 -9.47 8.15
CA GLN A 70 4.47 -9.90 9.21
C GLN A 70 5.84 -9.24 9.08
N ALA A 71 6.33 -9.09 7.84
CA ALA A 71 7.63 -8.46 7.61
C ALA A 71 7.58 -6.94 7.85
N CYS A 72 6.45 -6.31 7.59
CA CYS A 72 6.29 -4.85 7.67
C CYS A 72 5.01 -4.51 8.41
N SER A 73 4.98 -4.76 9.72
CA SER A 73 3.77 -4.71 10.54
C SER A 73 3.14 -3.32 10.63
N ASN A 74 3.93 -2.27 10.46
CA ASN A 74 3.44 -0.89 10.58
C ASN A 74 3.06 -0.27 9.23
N ALA A 75 3.29 -0.97 8.14
CA ALA A 75 2.98 -0.46 6.82
C ALA A 75 1.50 -0.59 6.49
N ILE A 76 1.01 0.32 5.68
CA ILE A 76 -0.34 0.26 5.13
C ILE A 76 -0.25 -0.50 3.80
N ILE A 77 -1.11 -1.48 3.61
CA ILE A 77 -1.18 -2.25 2.38
C ILE A 77 -2.45 -1.88 1.63
N VAL A 78 -2.28 -1.34 0.42
CA VAL A 78 -3.37 -0.97 -0.47
C VAL A 78 -3.33 -1.87 -1.69
N VAL A 79 -4.41 -2.59 -1.95
CA VAL A 79 -4.50 -3.50 -3.09
C VAL A 79 -5.29 -2.83 -4.22
N LEU A 80 -4.71 -2.84 -5.42
CA LEU A 80 -5.39 -2.40 -6.64
C LEU A 80 -5.90 -3.62 -7.38
N THR A 81 -7.15 -3.60 -7.81
CA THR A 81 -7.75 -4.72 -8.53
C THR A 81 -8.76 -4.25 -9.56
N SER A 82 -8.85 -4.98 -10.69
CA SER A 82 -9.89 -4.76 -11.70
C SER A 82 -11.21 -5.42 -11.32
N TYR A 83 -11.20 -6.33 -10.34
CA TYR A 83 -12.37 -7.11 -9.93
C TYR A 83 -12.61 -6.95 -8.44
N LEU A 84 -12.98 -5.72 -8.06
CA LEU A 84 -13.11 -5.35 -6.65
C LEU A 84 -14.04 -6.29 -5.88
N ASP A 85 -15.24 -6.55 -6.41
CA ASP A 85 -16.22 -7.38 -5.71
C ASP A 85 -15.73 -8.81 -5.50
N ALA A 86 -14.99 -9.35 -6.47
CA ALA A 86 -14.48 -10.72 -6.38
C ALA A 86 -13.29 -10.85 -5.43
N HIS A 87 -12.46 -9.83 -5.32
CA HIS A 87 -11.20 -9.91 -4.57
C HIS A 87 -11.23 -9.24 -3.20
N GLN A 88 -12.26 -8.45 -2.93
CA GLN A 88 -12.34 -7.66 -1.71
C GLN A 88 -12.26 -8.51 -0.44
N GLN A 89 -13.01 -9.59 -0.38
CA GLN A 89 -13.02 -10.44 0.79
C GLN A 89 -11.68 -11.11 1.03
N ALA A 90 -11.05 -11.61 -0.03
CA ALA A 90 -9.73 -12.22 0.07
C ALA A 90 -8.68 -11.23 0.54
N ALA A 91 -8.71 -10.00 0.03
CA ALA A 91 -7.77 -8.95 0.42
C ALA A 91 -7.96 -8.56 1.89
N GLN A 92 -9.20 -8.44 2.34
CA GLN A 92 -9.47 -8.13 3.74
C GLN A 92 -8.99 -9.24 4.67
N SER A 93 -9.26 -10.49 4.30
CA SER A 93 -8.84 -11.65 5.11
C SER A 93 -7.33 -11.75 5.20
N ALA A 94 -6.62 -11.27 4.20
CA ALA A 94 -5.17 -11.27 4.15
C ALA A 94 -4.53 -10.12 4.93
N GLY A 95 -5.34 -9.18 5.43
CA GLY A 95 -4.83 -8.05 6.20
C GLY A 95 -4.50 -6.81 5.38
N ALA A 96 -5.06 -6.69 4.17
CA ALA A 96 -4.96 -5.44 3.43
C ALA A 96 -5.77 -4.35 4.14
N ASP A 97 -5.22 -3.15 4.17
CA ASP A 97 -5.87 -2.03 4.86
C ASP A 97 -6.88 -1.33 3.98
N ALA A 98 -6.69 -1.39 2.67
CA ALA A 98 -7.62 -0.82 1.71
C ALA A 98 -7.49 -1.55 0.38
N PHE A 99 -8.52 -1.50 -0.44
CA PHE A 99 -8.49 -1.99 -1.80
C PHE A 99 -9.26 -1.01 -2.67
N ILE A 100 -8.72 -0.79 -3.87
CA ILE A 100 -9.21 0.25 -4.76
C ILE A 100 -9.37 -0.36 -6.14
N SER A 101 -10.46 -0.03 -6.82
CA SER A 101 -10.71 -0.51 -8.16
C SER A 101 -9.80 0.20 -9.16
N LYS A 102 -9.14 -0.56 -10.03
CA LYS A 102 -8.35 -0.01 -11.14
C LYS A 102 -9.24 0.67 -12.18
N GLY A 103 -10.54 0.38 -12.17
CA GLY A 103 -11.50 1.03 -13.05
C GLY A 103 -11.94 2.41 -12.59
N GLU A 104 -11.53 2.84 -11.39
CA GLU A 104 -11.82 4.18 -10.94
C GLU A 104 -11.03 5.21 -11.75
N ILE A 105 -11.63 6.36 -11.94
CA ILE A 105 -10.93 7.45 -12.62
C ILE A 105 -9.72 7.89 -11.79
N PRO A 106 -8.67 8.40 -12.44
CA PRO A 106 -7.43 8.77 -11.74
C PRO A 106 -7.63 9.73 -10.57
N ASN A 107 -8.56 10.67 -10.69
CA ASN A 107 -8.83 11.63 -9.62
C ASN A 107 -9.32 10.94 -8.35
N ARG A 108 -10.13 9.91 -8.49
CA ARG A 108 -10.67 9.18 -7.35
C ARG A 108 -9.61 8.35 -6.65
N LEU A 109 -8.75 7.72 -7.43
CA LEU A 109 -7.60 7.00 -6.89
C LEU A 109 -6.69 7.98 -6.12
N ALA A 110 -6.43 9.15 -6.68
CA ALA A 110 -5.63 10.17 -6.03
C ALA A 110 -6.25 10.60 -4.69
N ASP A 111 -7.57 10.82 -4.66
CA ASP A 111 -8.27 11.19 -3.43
C ASP A 111 -8.14 10.12 -2.34
N HIS A 112 -8.27 8.85 -2.72
CA HIS A 112 -8.11 7.73 -1.79
C HIS A 112 -6.69 7.72 -1.21
N LEU A 113 -5.68 7.86 -2.05
CA LEU A 113 -4.29 7.84 -1.61
C LEU A 113 -3.95 9.02 -0.72
N LEU A 114 -4.48 10.20 -1.03
CA LEU A 114 -4.29 11.37 -0.18
C LEU A 114 -4.92 11.19 1.20
N ALA A 115 -6.12 10.62 1.26
CA ALA A 115 -6.79 10.37 2.53
C ALA A 115 -5.96 9.39 3.39
N ILE A 116 -5.45 8.33 2.79
CA ILE A 116 -4.61 7.36 3.48
C ILE A 116 -3.32 8.02 3.96
N SER A 117 -2.69 8.83 3.11
CA SER A 117 -1.46 9.52 3.46
C SER A 117 -1.66 10.49 4.62
N ARG A 118 -2.77 11.23 4.63
CA ARG A 118 -3.09 12.13 5.75
C ARG A 118 -3.25 11.38 7.05
N ASN A 119 -3.90 10.23 7.02
CA ASN A 119 -4.06 9.41 8.21
C ASN A 119 -2.72 8.90 8.73
N LEU A 120 -1.82 8.48 7.82
CA LEU A 120 -0.48 8.07 8.20
C LEU A 120 0.30 9.21 8.85
N ASN A 121 0.28 10.39 8.27
CA ASN A 121 0.99 11.54 8.80
C ASN A 121 0.44 11.96 10.16
N SER A 122 -0.87 11.96 10.33
CA SER A 122 -1.50 12.26 11.61
C SER A 122 -1.10 11.25 12.67
N TYR A 123 -1.09 9.97 12.32
CA TYR A 123 -0.68 8.89 13.22
C TYR A 123 0.78 9.06 13.63
N GLU A 124 1.67 9.30 12.69
CA GLU A 124 3.09 9.50 12.97
C GLU A 124 3.32 10.71 13.88
N THR A 125 2.63 11.81 13.62
CA THR A 125 2.72 13.01 14.44
C THR A 125 2.26 12.74 15.87
N THR A 126 1.13 12.08 16.04
CA THR A 126 0.60 11.72 17.35
C THR A 126 1.56 10.82 18.11
N ARG A 127 2.12 9.84 17.40
CA ARG A 127 3.08 8.91 17.97
C ARG A 127 4.34 9.63 18.46
N SER A 128 4.83 10.58 17.69
CA SER A 128 6.02 11.36 18.08
C SER A 128 5.78 12.19 19.33
N LYS A 129 4.58 12.73 19.50
CA LYS A 129 4.23 13.55 20.65
C LYS A 129 3.99 12.73 21.92
N ASN A 130 3.53 11.50 21.77
CA ASN A 130 3.12 10.65 22.88
C ASN A 130 3.88 9.33 22.90
N GLU A 131 5.19 9.41 22.87
CA GLU A 131 6.06 8.23 22.80
C GLU A 131 5.87 7.26 23.96
N SER A 132 5.54 7.78 25.14
CA SER A 132 5.35 6.96 26.32
C SER A 132 3.98 6.30 26.37
N GLU A 133 3.07 6.66 25.50
CA GLU A 133 1.71 6.14 25.48
C GLU A 133 1.50 5.12 24.37
N SER A 134 0.75 4.07 24.74
CA SER A 134 0.34 3.07 23.78
C SER A 134 -0.77 3.63 22.91
N ILE A 135 -0.65 3.54 21.60
CA ILE A 135 -1.67 4.01 20.68
C ILE A 135 -2.63 2.86 20.40
N PRO A 136 -3.94 3.04 20.70
CA PRO A 136 -4.92 1.98 20.47
C PRO A 136 -5.01 1.60 19.01
N ARG A 137 -5.13 0.31 18.74
CA ARG A 137 -5.25 -0.19 17.38
C ARG A 137 -6.51 0.29 16.66
N SER A 138 -7.54 0.62 17.41
CA SER A 138 -8.78 1.14 16.85
C SER A 138 -8.60 2.48 16.15
N ILE A 139 -7.49 3.16 16.35
CA ILE A 139 -7.18 4.40 15.67
C ILE A 139 -6.59 4.14 14.29
N LEU A 140 -6.07 2.96 14.08
CA LEU A 140 -5.48 2.57 12.79
C LEU A 140 -6.57 2.16 11.76
#